data_337b23acfd827059a8f8de649aec2ae2
#
_entry.id   337b23acfd827059a8f8de649aec2ae2
#
_cell.length_a   1.000
_cell.length_b   1.000
_cell.length_c   1.000
_cell.angle_alpha   90.00
_cell.angle_beta   90.00
_cell.angle_gamma   90.00
#
_symmetry.space_group_name_H-M   'P 1'
#
loop_
_entity.id
_entity.type
_entity.pdbx_description
1 polymer ?
#
loop_
_entity_poly.entity_id
_entity_poly.type
_entity_poly.pdbx_seq_one_letter_code
_entity_poly.pdbx_strand_id
1 'polypeptide(L)'
;MKNFKVKEGVYVPDMGLTYDEKDPYVRMYKPTYDRVCKVDEHYPFVDNSLKYRFLTCTMHLLVLNVAERIYLRLNTGLRFKGRTILKKYKKELAGGYISIANHTLPHDCESVLLAIGAKHTVKIPMFQKNFETSNQFWLKVVGGIPIPPAEEGLSAMKKFNEAFDEFHRRGYCFHIFPEMSKWPYYTPLRPFQKGAFTMAYKYQMPILPCAITYRERTGIFKLFGKANEPLITVEIGEPIFPDKSQPRKQDVERMLQESHASMRNMRSAEESRTDLR
;
A
#
# COMPACT_ATOMS: atom_id res chain seq x y z
N MET A 1 21.96 20.16 12.51
CA MET A 1 21.39 20.43 11.18
C MET A 1 20.05 19.70 11.10
N LYS A 2 19.02 20.36 10.62
CA LYS A 2 17.73 19.70 10.43
C LYS A 2 17.86 18.78 9.20
N ASN A 3 17.77 17.45 9.42
CA ASN A 3 17.91 16.45 8.34
C ASN A 3 16.56 16.25 7.60
N PHE A 4 15.92 17.36 7.22
CA PHE A 4 14.69 17.31 6.48
C PHE A 4 14.52 18.55 5.58
N LYS A 5 13.71 18.38 4.53
CA LYS A 5 13.25 19.45 3.63
C LYS A 5 11.73 19.54 3.76
N VAL A 6 11.16 20.72 3.52
CA VAL A 6 9.73 20.89 3.36
C VAL A 6 9.46 21.08 1.88
N LYS A 7 8.61 20.23 1.31
CA LYS A 7 8.17 20.32 -0.07
C LYS A 7 6.66 20.21 -0.13
N GLU A 8 6.02 21.14 -0.82
CA GLU A 8 4.56 21.25 -0.88
C GLU A 8 3.89 21.22 0.50
N GLY A 9 4.53 21.86 1.49
CA GLY A 9 4.05 21.85 2.87
C GLY A 9 4.24 20.50 3.61
N VAL A 10 5.03 19.57 3.13
CA VAL A 10 5.19 18.23 3.71
C VAL A 10 6.63 17.99 4.17
N TYR A 11 6.78 17.41 5.36
CA TYR A 11 8.06 16.95 5.86
C TYR A 11 8.63 15.83 4.98
N VAL A 12 9.76 16.09 4.35
CA VAL A 12 10.54 15.14 3.55
C VAL A 12 11.88 14.91 4.25
N PRO A 13 12.15 13.70 4.78
CA PRO A 13 13.44 13.40 5.37
C PRO A 13 14.57 13.60 4.36
N ASP A 14 15.62 14.28 4.76
CA ASP A 14 16.81 14.44 3.90
C ASP A 14 17.70 13.20 4.03
N MET A 15 17.49 12.23 3.15
CA MET A 15 18.25 10.98 3.08
C MET A 15 19.38 11.02 2.03
N GLY A 16 19.66 12.19 1.47
CA GLY A 16 20.65 12.34 0.38
C GLY A 16 20.20 11.73 -0.94
N LEU A 17 18.89 11.46 -1.12
CA LEU A 17 18.33 10.88 -2.32
C LEU A 17 17.91 11.95 -3.31
N THR A 18 18.13 11.68 -4.60
CA THR A 18 17.66 12.50 -5.71
C THR A 18 16.46 11.84 -6.37
N TYR A 19 15.41 12.62 -6.65
CA TYR A 19 14.17 12.13 -7.28
C TYR A 19 14.00 12.74 -8.66
N ASP A 20 13.68 11.90 -9.64
CA ASP A 20 13.34 12.36 -11.00
C ASP A 20 11.85 12.76 -11.05
N GLU A 21 11.58 14.00 -10.68
CA GLU A 21 10.20 14.52 -10.62
C GLU A 21 9.59 14.74 -12.02
N LYS A 22 10.39 14.66 -13.09
CA LYS A 22 9.90 14.72 -14.47
C LYS A 22 9.28 13.38 -14.92
N ASP A 23 9.78 12.26 -14.37
CA ASP A 23 9.16 10.93 -14.54
C ASP A 23 8.68 10.39 -13.20
N PRO A 24 7.44 10.69 -12.78
CA PRO A 24 6.91 10.31 -11.47
C PRO A 24 6.75 8.81 -11.29
N TYR A 25 6.93 8.00 -12.33
CA TYR A 25 6.78 6.55 -12.31
C TYR A 25 8.12 5.81 -12.38
N VAL A 26 9.23 6.52 -12.50
CA VAL A 26 10.55 5.91 -12.55
C VAL A 26 10.82 5.06 -11.29
N ARG A 27 11.48 3.94 -11.48
CA ARG A 27 11.88 3.05 -10.39
C ARG A 27 13.23 3.47 -9.85
N MET A 28 13.26 3.96 -8.62
CA MET A 28 14.49 4.30 -7.92
C MET A 28 15.25 3.07 -7.41
N TYR A 29 14.55 1.98 -7.13
CA TYR A 29 15.14 0.75 -6.61
C TYR A 29 15.04 -0.37 -7.63
N LYS A 30 16.19 -0.96 -7.97
CA LYS A 30 16.30 -2.15 -8.81
C LYS A 30 16.88 -3.28 -7.97
N PRO A 31 16.07 -4.24 -7.51
CA PRO A 31 16.57 -5.38 -6.77
C PRO A 31 17.40 -6.29 -7.69
N THR A 32 18.24 -7.13 -7.08
CA THR A 32 18.89 -8.21 -7.83
C THR A 32 17.86 -9.28 -8.16
N TYR A 33 17.70 -9.57 -9.44
CA TYR A 33 16.84 -10.63 -9.94
C TYR A 33 17.68 -11.92 -10.02
N ASP A 34 17.37 -12.90 -9.19
CA ASP A 34 18.10 -14.17 -9.05
C ASP A 34 17.25 -15.39 -9.42
N ARG A 35 16.02 -15.16 -9.84
CA ARG A 35 15.02 -16.18 -10.17
C ARG A 35 14.22 -15.79 -11.40
N VAL A 36 13.56 -16.79 -12.00
CA VAL A 36 12.58 -16.58 -13.06
C VAL A 36 11.19 -16.77 -12.47
N CYS A 37 10.27 -15.85 -12.74
CA CYS A 37 8.87 -15.95 -12.40
C CYS A 37 8.03 -15.70 -13.66
N LYS A 38 7.70 -16.78 -14.38
CA LYS A 38 6.81 -16.69 -15.53
C LYS A 38 5.36 -16.54 -15.05
N VAL A 39 4.69 -15.50 -15.54
CA VAL A 39 3.31 -15.15 -15.12
C VAL A 39 2.41 -15.16 -16.36
N ASP A 40 2.32 -16.33 -16.98
CA ASP A 40 1.48 -16.63 -18.15
C ASP A 40 0.04 -17.06 -17.73
N GLU A 41 -0.73 -17.56 -18.69
CA GLU A 41 -2.09 -18.08 -18.47
C GLU A 41 -2.16 -19.34 -17.58
N HIS A 42 -1.04 -20.03 -17.34
CA HIS A 42 -0.95 -21.19 -16.47
C HIS A 42 -0.48 -20.85 -15.05
N TYR A 43 -0.18 -19.59 -14.79
CA TYR A 43 0.27 -19.17 -13.46
C TYR A 43 -0.84 -19.39 -12.41
N PRO A 44 -0.52 -20.06 -11.27
CA PRO A 44 -1.49 -20.38 -10.23
C PRO A 44 -1.79 -19.14 -9.35
N PHE A 45 -2.58 -18.20 -9.86
CA PHE A 45 -2.95 -16.97 -9.12
C PHE A 45 -3.73 -17.25 -7.83
N VAL A 46 -4.49 -18.36 -7.80
CA VAL A 46 -5.31 -18.75 -6.66
C VAL A 46 -4.79 -20.07 -6.10
N ASP A 47 -4.24 -20.03 -4.89
CA ASP A 47 -3.87 -21.23 -4.13
C ASP A 47 -4.90 -21.48 -3.02
N ASN A 48 -5.66 -22.56 -3.16
CA ASN A 48 -6.70 -22.99 -2.24
C ASN A 48 -6.23 -24.09 -1.27
N SER A 49 -4.94 -24.48 -1.32
CA SER A 49 -4.43 -25.56 -0.48
C SER A 49 -4.54 -25.19 1.01
N LEU A 50 -4.83 -26.19 1.84
CA LEU A 50 -4.85 -26.03 3.29
C LEU A 50 -3.50 -25.55 3.82
N LYS A 51 -2.41 -26.03 3.22
CA LYS A 51 -1.04 -25.61 3.56
C LYS A 51 -0.85 -24.12 3.34
N TYR A 52 -1.25 -23.60 2.18
CA TYR A 52 -1.13 -22.16 1.87
C TYR A 52 -1.99 -21.32 2.82
N ARG A 53 -3.24 -21.72 3.06
CA ARG A 53 -4.14 -21.04 3.99
C ARG A 53 -3.60 -21.00 5.41
N PHE A 54 -3.09 -22.12 5.93
CA PHE A 54 -2.45 -22.18 7.23
C PHE A 54 -1.24 -21.24 7.30
N LEU A 55 -0.37 -21.30 6.30
CA LEU A 55 0.84 -20.51 6.23
C LEU A 55 0.54 -19.01 6.18
N THR A 56 -0.38 -18.58 5.32
CA THR A 56 -0.78 -17.15 5.23
C THR A 56 -1.45 -16.68 6.50
N CYS A 57 -2.29 -17.50 7.14
CA CYS A 57 -2.91 -17.17 8.42
C CYS A 57 -1.86 -16.99 9.51
N THR A 58 -0.93 -17.94 9.64
CA THR A 58 0.16 -17.87 10.63
C THR A 58 1.07 -16.67 10.39
N MET A 59 1.40 -16.38 9.14
CA MET A 59 2.22 -15.23 8.77
C MET A 59 1.55 -13.91 9.20
N HIS A 60 0.27 -13.74 8.87
CA HIS A 60 -0.45 -12.54 9.28
C HIS A 60 -0.64 -12.44 10.80
N LEU A 61 -0.91 -13.56 11.47
CA LEU A 61 -1.15 -13.56 12.91
C LEU A 61 0.14 -13.33 13.70
N LEU A 62 1.17 -14.13 13.47
CA LEU A 62 2.39 -14.14 14.29
C LEU A 62 3.45 -13.16 13.76
N VAL A 63 3.73 -13.19 12.46
CA VAL A 63 4.81 -12.37 11.92
C VAL A 63 4.34 -10.92 11.76
N LEU A 64 3.29 -10.65 11.02
CA LEU A 64 2.83 -9.29 10.79
C LEU A 64 2.28 -8.64 12.08
N ASN A 65 1.30 -9.27 12.75
CA ASN A 65 0.60 -8.62 13.87
C ASN A 65 1.36 -8.67 15.19
N VAL A 66 2.38 -9.52 15.35
CA VAL A 66 3.20 -9.57 16.56
C VAL A 66 4.61 -9.09 16.26
N ALA A 67 5.40 -9.86 15.53
CA ALA A 67 6.83 -9.58 15.37
C ALA A 67 7.07 -8.23 14.64
N GLU A 68 6.45 -8.05 13.46
CA GLU A 68 6.62 -6.84 12.65
C GLU A 68 6.02 -5.61 13.33
N ARG A 69 4.90 -5.75 14.02
CA ARG A 69 4.31 -4.66 14.81
C ARG A 69 5.25 -4.19 15.93
N ILE A 70 5.88 -5.13 16.66
CA ILE A 70 6.85 -4.79 17.71
C ILE A 70 8.06 -4.11 17.08
N TYR A 71 8.62 -4.72 16.02
CA TYR A 71 9.77 -4.16 15.31
C TYR A 71 9.52 -2.74 14.82
N LEU A 72 8.42 -2.50 14.09
CA LEU A 72 8.09 -1.18 13.57
C LEU A 72 7.80 -0.17 14.68
N ARG A 73 7.15 -0.58 15.77
CA ARG A 73 6.94 0.33 16.90
C ARG A 73 8.22 0.77 17.56
N LEU A 74 9.16 -0.15 17.78
CA LEU A 74 10.42 0.15 18.44
C LEU A 74 11.38 0.92 17.51
N ASN A 75 11.53 0.47 16.27
CA ASN A 75 12.53 1.03 15.36
C ASN A 75 12.05 2.28 14.62
N THR A 76 10.79 2.34 14.24
CA THR A 76 10.24 3.46 13.44
C THR A 76 9.21 4.30 14.18
N GLY A 77 8.94 4.00 15.46
CA GLY A 77 7.92 4.71 16.23
C GLY A 77 6.55 4.72 15.58
N LEU A 78 6.20 3.65 14.86
CA LEU A 78 4.97 3.53 14.05
C LEU A 78 3.73 3.92 14.86
N ARG A 79 2.98 4.90 14.35
CA ARG A 79 1.71 5.37 14.91
C ARG A 79 0.59 5.23 13.90
N PHE A 80 -0.63 5.03 14.40
CA PHE A 80 -1.84 4.95 13.59
C PHE A 80 -2.80 6.06 13.97
N LYS A 81 -3.36 6.75 12.95
CA LYS A 81 -4.45 7.70 13.08
C LYS A 81 -5.65 7.24 12.27
N GLY A 82 -6.85 7.73 12.61
CA GLY A 82 -8.07 7.44 11.86
C GLY A 82 -8.63 6.03 12.02
N ARG A 83 -8.14 5.20 12.95
CA ARG A 83 -8.67 3.83 13.15
C ARG A 83 -10.15 3.80 13.59
N THR A 84 -10.66 4.88 14.11
CA THR A 84 -12.11 5.05 14.43
C THR A 84 -12.98 5.00 13.19
N ILE A 85 -12.45 5.38 12.01
CA ILE A 85 -13.11 5.30 10.71
C ILE A 85 -13.48 3.84 10.38
N LEU A 86 -12.58 2.89 10.64
CA LEU A 86 -12.84 1.47 10.42
C LEU A 86 -14.00 0.94 11.28
N LYS A 87 -14.19 1.52 12.47
CA LYS A 87 -15.33 1.17 13.34
C LYS A 87 -16.61 1.83 12.85
N LYS A 88 -16.53 3.09 12.44
CA LYS A 88 -17.65 3.88 11.90
C LYS A 88 -18.25 3.23 10.65
N TYR A 89 -17.42 2.76 9.73
CA TYR A 89 -17.83 2.17 8.44
C TYR A 89 -17.72 0.64 8.44
N LYS A 90 -17.84 0.00 9.61
CA LYS A 90 -17.67 -1.46 9.74
C LYS A 90 -18.61 -2.26 8.84
N LYS A 91 -19.85 -1.80 8.68
CA LYS A 91 -20.87 -2.49 7.88
C LYS A 91 -20.56 -2.36 6.38
N GLU A 92 -20.24 -1.16 5.93
CA GLU A 92 -19.96 -0.83 4.53
C GLU A 92 -18.65 -1.47 4.04
N LEU A 93 -17.69 -1.65 4.94
CA LEU A 93 -16.40 -2.29 4.65
C LEU A 93 -16.42 -3.82 4.80
N ALA A 94 -17.51 -4.39 5.30
CA ALA A 94 -17.59 -5.83 5.59
C ALA A 94 -17.50 -6.72 4.33
N GLY A 95 -17.99 -6.22 3.19
CA GLY A 95 -17.92 -6.90 1.89
C GLY A 95 -16.55 -6.85 1.21
N GLY A 96 -15.55 -6.22 1.84
CA GLY A 96 -14.23 -5.95 1.30
C GLY A 96 -14.08 -4.49 0.85
N TYR A 97 -12.85 -4.05 0.70
CA TYR A 97 -12.48 -2.71 0.27
C TYR A 97 -11.11 -2.72 -0.41
N ILE A 98 -10.79 -1.65 -1.10
CA ILE A 98 -9.48 -1.42 -1.69
C ILE A 98 -8.77 -0.34 -0.88
N SER A 99 -7.78 -0.70 -0.08
CA SER A 99 -6.91 0.29 0.56
C SER A 99 -5.86 0.78 -0.41
N ILE A 100 -5.61 2.08 -0.40
CA ILE A 100 -4.54 2.70 -1.20
C ILE A 100 -3.61 3.49 -0.29
N ALA A 101 -2.34 3.59 -0.67
CA ALA A 101 -1.36 4.40 0.07
C ALA A 101 -0.28 4.98 -0.87
N ASN A 102 0.44 6.01 -0.41
CA ASN A 102 1.67 6.47 -1.05
C ASN A 102 2.81 5.47 -0.81
N HIS A 103 3.70 5.30 -1.80
CA HIS A 103 4.73 4.25 -1.81
C HIS A 103 6.12 4.82 -1.51
N THR A 104 6.51 4.80 -0.24
CA THR A 104 7.65 5.60 0.25
C THR A 104 8.65 4.86 1.12
N LEU A 105 8.35 3.65 1.60
CA LEU A 105 9.19 2.94 2.56
C LEU A 105 9.48 1.50 2.16
N PRO A 106 10.55 0.88 2.71
CA PRO A 106 10.70 -0.57 2.67
C PRO A 106 9.52 -1.32 3.30
N HIS A 107 8.96 -0.78 4.40
CA HIS A 107 7.89 -1.38 5.22
C HIS A 107 6.55 -0.64 5.10
N ASP A 108 6.27 0.03 3.99
CA ASP A 108 5.00 0.76 3.84
C ASP A 108 3.80 -0.17 3.75
N CYS A 109 3.93 -1.29 3.05
CA CYS A 109 2.89 -2.29 2.95
C CYS A 109 2.50 -2.83 4.34
N GLU A 110 3.47 -3.31 5.11
CA GLU A 110 3.28 -3.84 6.46
C GLU A 110 2.69 -2.78 7.40
N SER A 111 3.17 -1.54 7.30
CA SER A 111 2.69 -0.42 8.10
C SER A 111 1.21 -0.12 7.83
N VAL A 112 0.79 -0.13 6.55
CA VAL A 112 -0.62 0.07 6.17
C VAL A 112 -1.46 -1.13 6.58
N LEU A 113 -1.01 -2.37 6.30
CA LEU A 113 -1.74 -3.57 6.69
C LEU A 113 -1.98 -3.62 8.21
N LEU A 114 -0.99 -3.23 9.01
CA LEU A 114 -1.13 -3.09 10.47
C LEU A 114 -2.10 -1.98 10.87
N ALA A 115 -2.10 -0.84 10.17
CA ALA A 115 -3.00 0.27 10.45
C ALA A 115 -4.46 -0.11 10.22
N ILE A 116 -4.77 -0.75 9.09
CA ILE A 116 -6.13 -1.18 8.74
C ILE A 116 -6.55 -2.47 9.44
N GLY A 117 -5.65 -3.14 10.16
CA GLY A 117 -5.93 -4.43 10.80
C GLY A 117 -6.22 -5.53 9.78
N ALA A 118 -5.44 -5.55 8.70
CA ALA A 118 -5.62 -6.50 7.61
C ALA A 118 -5.50 -7.95 8.07
N LYS A 119 -6.34 -8.81 7.50
CA LYS A 119 -6.32 -10.26 7.69
C LYS A 119 -5.56 -10.93 6.54
N HIS A 120 -5.29 -12.23 6.66
CA HIS A 120 -4.69 -13.05 5.61
C HIS A 120 -5.48 -13.09 4.28
N THR A 121 -6.67 -12.48 4.26
CA THR A 121 -7.54 -12.33 3.07
C THR A 121 -7.25 -11.06 2.27
N VAL A 122 -6.20 -10.30 2.58
CA VAL A 122 -5.77 -9.18 1.75
C VAL A 122 -4.95 -9.67 0.55
N LYS A 123 -5.16 -9.08 -0.63
CA LYS A 123 -4.38 -9.34 -1.85
C LYS A 123 -3.75 -8.05 -2.36
N ILE A 124 -2.51 -8.18 -2.82
CA ILE A 124 -1.66 -7.04 -3.16
C ILE A 124 -1.13 -7.27 -4.58
N PRO A 125 -1.74 -6.67 -5.61
CA PRO A 125 -1.18 -6.74 -6.96
C PRO A 125 0.17 -6.05 -6.99
N MET A 126 1.19 -6.76 -7.46
CA MET A 126 2.57 -6.31 -7.48
C MET A 126 3.19 -6.52 -8.86
N PHE A 127 4.16 -5.70 -9.17
CA PHE A 127 4.97 -5.90 -10.36
C PHE A 127 5.63 -7.28 -10.37
N GLN A 128 5.47 -8.01 -11.46
CA GLN A 128 5.94 -9.41 -11.63
C GLN A 128 7.41 -9.58 -11.24
N LYS A 129 8.30 -8.66 -11.60
CA LYS A 129 9.73 -8.77 -11.28
C LYS A 129 10.07 -8.76 -9.79
N ASN A 130 9.16 -8.33 -8.91
CA ASN A 130 9.37 -8.49 -7.46
C ASN A 130 9.42 -9.96 -7.07
N PHE A 131 8.76 -10.84 -7.85
CA PHE A 131 8.74 -12.29 -7.64
C PHE A 131 9.94 -13.01 -8.29
N GLU A 132 10.80 -12.30 -8.97
CA GLU A 132 12.08 -12.81 -9.49
C GLU A 132 13.23 -12.66 -8.50
N THR A 133 12.93 -12.38 -7.24
CA THR A 133 13.89 -12.22 -6.14
C THR A 133 13.78 -13.36 -5.14
N SER A 134 14.78 -13.50 -4.27
CA SER A 134 14.77 -14.44 -3.13
C SER A 134 13.54 -14.26 -2.21
N ASN A 135 12.90 -13.11 -2.25
CA ASN A 135 11.71 -12.81 -1.46
C ASN A 135 10.40 -13.37 -2.04
N GLN A 136 10.42 -14.06 -3.19
CA GLN A 136 9.22 -14.59 -3.87
C GLN A 136 8.24 -15.30 -2.94
N PHE A 137 8.77 -16.20 -2.10
CA PHE A 137 7.96 -16.95 -1.14
C PHE A 137 7.22 -16.03 -0.17
N TRP A 138 7.95 -15.09 0.44
CA TRP A 138 7.38 -14.16 1.41
C TRP A 138 6.33 -13.26 0.80
N LEU A 139 6.58 -12.75 -0.41
CA LEU A 139 5.61 -11.94 -1.14
C LEU A 139 4.30 -12.67 -1.36
N LYS A 140 4.35 -13.96 -1.76
CA LYS A 140 3.15 -14.80 -1.93
C LYS A 140 2.40 -14.98 -0.60
N VAL A 141 3.12 -15.26 0.46
CA VAL A 141 2.53 -15.54 1.78
C VAL A 141 1.87 -14.29 2.40
N VAL A 142 2.41 -13.09 2.18
CA VAL A 142 1.78 -11.84 2.63
C VAL A 142 0.61 -11.39 1.74
N GLY A 143 0.29 -12.13 0.69
CA GLY A 143 -0.84 -11.84 -0.20
C GLY A 143 -0.47 -11.18 -1.52
N GLY A 144 0.82 -11.10 -1.85
CA GLY A 144 1.30 -10.58 -3.13
C GLY A 144 0.82 -11.43 -4.31
N ILE A 145 0.35 -10.78 -5.36
CA ILE A 145 -0.09 -11.37 -6.63
C ILE A 145 0.66 -10.69 -7.76
N PRO A 146 1.47 -11.43 -8.56
CA PRO A 146 2.18 -10.82 -9.66
C PRO A 146 1.23 -10.37 -10.77
N ILE A 147 1.40 -9.14 -11.25
CA ILE A 147 0.69 -8.63 -12.41
C ILE A 147 1.38 -9.19 -13.65
N PRO A 148 0.64 -9.84 -14.59
CA PRO A 148 1.23 -10.33 -15.83
C PRO A 148 1.88 -9.19 -16.60
N PRO A 149 3.11 -9.36 -17.11
CA PRO A 149 3.72 -8.39 -17.99
C PRO A 149 3.02 -8.39 -19.37
N ALA A 150 3.13 -7.29 -20.10
CA ALA A 150 2.44 -7.13 -21.39
C ALA A 150 2.83 -8.20 -22.42
N GLU A 151 4.05 -8.70 -22.34
CA GLU A 151 4.63 -9.73 -23.21
C GLU A 151 3.90 -11.08 -23.11
N GLU A 152 3.29 -11.39 -21.96
CA GLU A 152 2.54 -12.64 -21.74
C GLU A 152 1.11 -12.58 -22.33
N GLY A 153 0.71 -11.43 -22.85
CA GLY A 153 -0.49 -11.27 -23.65
C GLY A 153 -1.82 -11.20 -22.87
N LEU A 154 -2.90 -11.20 -23.63
CA LEU A 154 -4.25 -11.01 -23.09
C LEU A 154 -4.75 -12.23 -22.29
N SER A 155 -4.29 -13.44 -22.60
CA SER A 155 -4.70 -14.66 -21.88
C SER A 155 -4.23 -14.66 -20.44
N ALA A 156 -2.98 -14.28 -20.19
CA ALA A 156 -2.45 -14.14 -18.83
C ALA A 156 -3.19 -13.05 -18.04
N MET A 157 -3.46 -11.90 -18.66
CA MET A 157 -4.24 -10.81 -18.03
C MET A 157 -5.69 -11.23 -17.75
N LYS A 158 -6.30 -12.04 -18.61
CA LYS A 158 -7.64 -12.61 -18.38
C LYS A 158 -7.62 -13.50 -17.12
N LYS A 159 -6.65 -14.40 -17.01
CA LYS A 159 -6.50 -15.27 -15.82
C LYS A 159 -6.25 -14.49 -14.53
N PHE A 160 -5.46 -13.45 -14.59
CA PHE A 160 -5.27 -12.53 -13.48
C PHE A 160 -6.60 -11.88 -13.04
N ASN A 161 -7.38 -11.40 -13.99
CA ASN A 161 -8.69 -10.80 -13.70
C ASN A 161 -9.69 -11.83 -13.13
N GLU A 162 -9.73 -13.06 -13.66
CA GLU A 162 -10.54 -14.16 -13.12
C GLU A 162 -10.19 -14.48 -11.66
N ALA A 163 -8.88 -14.44 -11.32
CA ALA A 163 -8.43 -14.62 -9.94
C ALA A 163 -8.94 -13.51 -9.01
N PHE A 164 -8.91 -12.25 -9.47
CA PHE A 164 -9.44 -11.13 -8.70
C PHE A 164 -10.97 -11.16 -8.57
N ASP A 165 -11.70 -11.63 -9.59
CA ASP A 165 -13.14 -11.91 -9.51
C ASP A 165 -13.43 -12.97 -8.42
N GLU A 166 -12.59 -14.00 -8.31
CA GLU A 166 -12.68 -15.03 -7.27
C GLU A 166 -12.40 -14.47 -5.87
N PHE A 167 -11.34 -13.67 -5.70
CA PHE A 167 -11.02 -13.05 -4.41
C PHE A 167 -12.13 -12.11 -3.97
N HIS A 168 -12.68 -11.30 -4.87
CA HIS A 168 -13.81 -10.43 -4.58
C HIS A 168 -15.04 -11.22 -4.11
N ARG A 169 -15.44 -12.30 -4.82
CA ARG A 169 -16.56 -13.16 -4.40
C ARG A 169 -16.40 -13.77 -3.00
N ARG A 170 -15.15 -13.93 -2.56
CA ARG A 170 -14.80 -14.42 -1.21
C ARG A 170 -14.74 -13.29 -0.15
N GLY A 171 -15.01 -12.05 -0.51
CA GLY A 171 -14.94 -10.90 0.39
C GLY A 171 -13.52 -10.51 0.77
N TYR A 172 -12.53 -10.75 -0.11
CA TYR A 172 -11.15 -10.36 0.13
C TYR A 172 -10.98 -8.85 -0.08
N CYS A 173 -10.08 -8.26 0.70
CA CYS A 173 -9.65 -6.88 0.52
C CYS A 173 -8.45 -6.81 -0.43
N PHE A 174 -8.26 -5.66 -1.05
CA PHE A 174 -7.09 -5.38 -1.87
C PHE A 174 -6.29 -4.24 -1.28
N HIS A 175 -4.97 -4.27 -1.48
CA HIS A 175 -4.10 -3.15 -1.15
C HIS A 175 -3.28 -2.76 -2.38
N ILE A 176 -3.33 -1.49 -2.77
CA ILE A 176 -2.71 -1.01 -4.00
C ILE A 176 -1.97 0.30 -3.73
N PHE A 177 -0.75 0.41 -4.24
CA PHE A 177 -0.02 1.66 -4.31
C PHE A 177 -0.27 2.33 -5.67
N PRO A 178 -1.17 3.33 -5.77
CA PRO A 178 -1.56 3.91 -7.05
C PRO A 178 -0.44 4.74 -7.71
N GLU A 179 0.62 5.04 -6.99
CA GLU A 179 1.85 5.68 -7.49
C GLU A 179 2.77 4.75 -8.29
N MET A 180 2.46 3.43 -8.34
CA MET A 180 3.15 2.34 -9.04
C MET A 180 4.56 2.03 -8.54
N SER A 181 5.45 3.02 -8.44
CA SER A 181 6.85 2.84 -8.05
C SER A 181 7.09 3.34 -6.63
N LYS A 182 8.07 2.74 -5.94
CA LYS A 182 8.49 3.17 -4.61
C LYS A 182 9.56 4.26 -4.70
N TRP A 183 9.30 5.40 -4.04
CA TRP A 183 10.27 6.47 -3.87
C TRP A 183 10.62 6.61 -2.38
N PRO A 184 11.75 6.05 -1.95
CA PRO A 184 12.09 5.99 -0.54
C PRO A 184 12.09 7.38 0.10
N TYR A 185 11.33 7.52 1.19
CA TYR A 185 11.22 8.74 2.01
C TYR A 185 10.63 9.98 1.29
N TYR A 186 10.15 9.84 0.05
CA TYR A 186 9.48 10.92 -0.67
C TYR A 186 8.00 10.96 -0.28
N THR A 187 7.60 12.02 0.42
CA THR A 187 6.23 12.15 0.94
C THR A 187 5.27 12.97 0.07
N PRO A 188 5.68 13.91 -0.79
CA PRO A 188 4.77 14.51 -1.75
C PRO A 188 4.04 13.45 -2.56
N LEU A 189 2.72 13.63 -2.78
CA LEU A 189 1.95 12.65 -3.56
C LEU A 189 2.30 12.77 -5.04
N ARG A 190 2.62 11.63 -5.63
CA ARG A 190 2.80 11.50 -7.06
C ARG A 190 1.46 11.23 -7.75
N PRO A 191 1.36 11.42 -9.08
CA PRO A 191 0.14 11.14 -9.83
C PRO A 191 -0.31 9.69 -9.64
N PHE A 192 -1.62 9.49 -9.46
CA PHE A 192 -2.22 8.19 -9.26
C PHE A 192 -2.61 7.55 -10.60
N GLN A 193 -2.34 6.25 -10.75
CA GLN A 193 -2.82 5.43 -11.84
C GLN A 193 -4.25 4.94 -11.59
N LYS A 194 -5.01 4.81 -12.66
CA LYS A 194 -6.46 4.48 -12.61
C LYS A 194 -6.79 3.05 -12.20
N GLY A 195 -5.80 2.15 -12.10
CA GLY A 195 -6.01 0.72 -11.87
C GLY A 195 -6.86 0.39 -10.64
N ALA A 196 -6.50 0.95 -9.48
CA ALA A 196 -7.23 0.76 -8.23
C ALA A 196 -8.69 1.22 -8.31
N PHE A 197 -8.92 2.39 -8.91
CA PHE A 197 -10.24 3.02 -9.04
C PHE A 197 -11.12 2.30 -10.07
N THR A 198 -10.50 1.76 -11.13
CA THR A 198 -11.17 0.89 -12.10
C THR A 198 -11.65 -0.41 -11.45
N MET A 199 -10.83 -1.01 -10.57
CA MET A 199 -11.23 -2.18 -9.78
C MET A 199 -12.36 -1.83 -8.80
N ALA A 200 -12.27 -0.68 -8.11
CA ALA A 200 -13.29 -0.21 -7.19
C ALA A 200 -14.65 -0.08 -7.89
N TYR A 201 -14.68 0.55 -9.06
CA TYR A 201 -15.90 0.65 -9.86
C TYR A 201 -16.43 -0.71 -10.32
N LYS A 202 -15.53 -1.59 -10.83
CA LYS A 202 -15.90 -2.95 -11.31
C LYS A 202 -16.55 -3.76 -10.20
N TYR A 203 -15.95 -3.79 -9.03
CA TYR A 203 -16.38 -4.63 -7.91
C TYR A 203 -17.32 -3.91 -6.93
N GLN A 204 -17.59 -2.63 -7.14
CA GLN A 204 -18.35 -1.80 -6.20
C GLN A 204 -17.78 -1.82 -4.77
N MET A 205 -16.46 -1.84 -4.69
CA MET A 205 -15.73 -1.82 -3.43
C MET A 205 -15.34 -0.39 -3.08
N PRO A 206 -15.51 0.05 -1.82
CA PRO A 206 -15.03 1.35 -1.38
C PRO A 206 -13.51 1.44 -1.44
N ILE A 207 -12.99 2.61 -1.81
CA ILE A 207 -11.58 2.97 -1.66
C ILE A 207 -11.35 3.47 -0.24
N LEU A 208 -10.35 2.91 0.45
CA LEU A 208 -9.92 3.35 1.77
C LEU A 208 -8.54 4.04 1.64
N PRO A 209 -8.50 5.38 1.58
CA PRO A 209 -7.24 6.10 1.44
C PRO A 209 -6.44 6.06 2.74
N CYS A 210 -5.14 5.79 2.63
CA CYS A 210 -4.18 5.80 3.74
C CYS A 210 -3.00 6.70 3.37
N ALA A 211 -2.59 7.58 4.26
CA ALA A 211 -1.42 8.43 4.07
C ALA A 211 -0.28 8.01 5.00
N ILE A 212 0.90 7.78 4.43
CA ILE A 212 2.13 7.56 5.17
C ILE A 212 2.86 8.89 5.27
N THR A 213 3.14 9.31 6.49
CA THR A 213 3.86 10.54 6.79
C THR A 213 5.04 10.27 7.72
N TYR A 214 5.97 11.21 7.75
CA TYR A 214 7.18 11.11 8.57
C TYR A 214 7.20 12.14 9.68
N ARG A 215 7.89 11.81 10.74
CA ARG A 215 8.15 12.68 11.89
C ARG A 215 9.63 12.65 12.23
N GLU A 216 10.14 13.75 12.79
CA GLU A 216 11.50 13.79 13.32
C GLU A 216 11.68 12.72 14.41
N ARG A 217 12.85 12.08 14.42
CA ARG A 217 13.21 11.10 15.44
C ARG A 217 13.61 11.82 16.72
N THR A 218 12.79 11.68 17.75
CA THR A 218 12.96 12.37 19.04
C THR A 218 12.84 11.41 20.23
N GLY A 219 13.25 11.86 21.40
CA GLY A 219 13.09 11.14 22.67
C GLY A 219 13.76 9.76 22.66
N ILE A 220 13.10 8.77 23.25
CA ILE A 220 13.57 7.39 23.37
C ILE A 220 13.90 6.73 22.02
N PHE A 221 13.26 7.18 20.94
CA PHE A 221 13.52 6.64 19.61
C PHE A 221 14.91 6.97 19.06
N LYS A 222 15.63 7.91 19.65
CA LYS A 222 17.06 8.14 19.32
C LYS A 222 17.95 6.98 19.72
N LEU A 223 17.49 6.11 20.63
CA LEU A 223 18.23 4.94 21.12
C LEU A 223 17.95 3.67 20.29
N PHE A 224 16.89 3.67 19.46
CA PHE A 224 16.47 2.52 18.67
C PHE A 224 16.46 2.85 17.17
N GLY A 225 16.70 1.84 16.35
CA GLY A 225 16.72 1.99 14.89
C GLY A 225 17.93 2.77 14.38
N LYS A 226 17.88 3.17 13.13
CA LYS A 226 18.96 3.97 12.52
C LYS A 226 18.72 5.45 12.79
N ALA A 227 19.74 6.11 13.32
CA ALA A 227 19.66 7.50 13.78
C ALA A 227 19.13 8.49 12.73
N ASN A 228 19.37 8.22 11.44
CA ASN A 228 18.98 9.08 10.32
C ASN A 228 17.61 8.74 9.74
N GLU A 229 16.97 7.63 10.15
CA GLU A 229 15.65 7.27 9.64
C GLU A 229 14.55 7.99 10.44
N PRO A 230 13.52 8.55 9.78
CA PRO A 230 12.42 9.24 10.45
C PRO A 230 11.48 8.27 11.17
N LEU A 231 10.62 8.80 12.02
CA LEU A 231 9.50 8.07 12.58
C LEU A 231 8.31 8.10 11.62
N ILE A 232 7.45 7.09 11.69
CA ILE A 232 6.36 6.86 10.74
C ILE A 232 4.99 7.09 11.38
N THR A 233 4.08 7.71 10.65
CA THR A 233 2.65 7.73 10.95
C THR A 233 1.88 7.20 9.73
N VAL A 234 0.91 6.33 9.97
CA VAL A 234 -0.08 5.93 8.96
C VAL A 234 -1.43 6.49 9.40
N GLU A 235 -2.04 7.31 8.56
CA GLU A 235 -3.37 7.88 8.79
C GLU A 235 -4.38 7.29 7.81
N ILE A 236 -5.55 6.92 8.30
CA ILE A 236 -6.66 6.34 7.53
C ILE A 236 -7.70 7.43 7.31
N GLY A 237 -8.05 7.67 6.05
CA GLY A 237 -9.10 8.61 5.66
C GLY A 237 -10.48 7.98 5.55
N GLU A 238 -11.49 8.81 5.35
CA GLU A 238 -12.87 8.37 5.11
C GLU A 238 -12.94 7.55 3.80
N PRO A 239 -13.73 6.46 3.78
CA PRO A 239 -13.87 5.66 2.57
C PRO A 239 -14.62 6.42 1.48
N ILE A 240 -14.20 6.23 0.24
CA ILE A 240 -14.79 6.81 -0.96
C ILE A 240 -15.53 5.69 -1.70
N PHE A 241 -16.83 5.85 -1.86
CA PHE A 241 -17.71 4.83 -2.42
C PHE A 241 -17.85 5.01 -3.93
N PRO A 242 -17.81 3.92 -4.72
CA PRO A 242 -18.14 3.98 -6.15
C PRO A 242 -19.63 4.27 -6.35
N ASP A 243 -19.95 4.99 -7.43
CA ASP A 243 -21.32 5.36 -7.80
C ASP A 243 -21.69 4.76 -9.16
N LYS A 244 -22.53 3.71 -9.16
CA LYS A 244 -23.02 3.07 -10.38
C LYS A 244 -23.92 3.96 -11.24
N SER A 245 -24.50 5.02 -10.67
CA SER A 245 -25.35 5.94 -11.45
C SER A 245 -24.51 6.80 -12.40
N GLN A 246 -23.21 6.93 -12.14
CA GLN A 246 -22.27 7.66 -12.96
C GLN A 246 -21.66 6.78 -14.05
N PRO A 247 -21.37 7.34 -15.24
CA PRO A 247 -20.56 6.65 -16.23
C PRO A 247 -19.20 6.25 -15.66
N ARG A 248 -18.76 5.00 -15.95
CA ARG A 248 -17.50 4.44 -15.41
C ARG A 248 -16.31 5.40 -15.47
N LYS A 249 -16.11 6.07 -16.61
CA LYS A 249 -14.98 6.98 -16.81
C LYS A 249 -15.02 8.16 -15.83
N GLN A 250 -16.20 8.70 -15.58
CA GLN A 250 -16.40 9.85 -14.69
C GLN A 250 -16.22 9.43 -13.23
N ASP A 251 -16.82 8.31 -12.80
CA ASP A 251 -16.72 7.87 -11.41
C ASP A 251 -15.31 7.42 -11.04
N VAL A 252 -14.60 6.73 -11.94
CA VAL A 252 -13.19 6.37 -11.76
C VAL A 252 -12.33 7.63 -11.57
N GLU A 253 -12.56 8.68 -12.37
CA GLU A 253 -11.83 9.94 -12.24
C GLU A 253 -12.19 10.66 -10.93
N ARG A 254 -13.49 10.72 -10.56
CA ARG A 254 -13.96 11.29 -9.29
C ARG A 254 -13.28 10.60 -8.09
N MET A 255 -13.35 9.27 -8.01
CA MET A 255 -12.72 8.50 -6.92
C MET A 255 -11.21 8.76 -6.84
N LEU A 256 -10.52 8.88 -7.99
CA LEU A 256 -9.10 9.20 -8.04
C LEU A 256 -8.82 10.58 -7.44
N GLN A 257 -9.55 11.60 -7.87
CA GLN A 257 -9.38 12.98 -7.42
C GLN A 257 -9.71 13.13 -5.93
N GLU A 258 -10.82 12.56 -5.48
CA GLU A 258 -11.22 12.56 -4.06
C GLU A 258 -10.18 11.85 -3.18
N SER A 259 -9.66 10.71 -3.64
CA SER A 259 -8.60 9.99 -2.92
C SER A 259 -7.32 10.80 -2.81
N HIS A 260 -6.90 11.41 -3.91
CA HIS A 260 -5.70 12.24 -3.93
C HIS A 260 -5.86 13.46 -3.02
N ALA A 261 -7.03 14.13 -3.04
CA ALA A 261 -7.35 15.25 -2.16
C ALA A 261 -7.39 14.82 -0.69
N SER A 262 -8.06 13.71 -0.37
CA SER A 262 -8.11 13.15 0.98
C SER A 262 -6.72 12.87 1.53
N MET A 263 -5.87 12.18 0.76
CA MET A 263 -4.51 11.86 1.18
C MET A 263 -3.64 13.12 1.32
N ARG A 264 -3.82 14.13 0.48
CA ARG A 264 -3.15 15.43 0.60
C ARG A 264 -3.53 16.12 1.91
N ASN A 265 -4.83 16.15 2.25
CA ASN A 265 -5.33 16.79 3.46
C ASN A 265 -4.84 16.08 4.75
N MET A 266 -4.79 14.76 4.77
CA MET A 266 -4.22 14.00 5.89
C MET A 266 -2.76 14.37 6.16
N ARG A 267 -1.98 14.60 5.11
CA ARG A 267 -0.56 14.97 5.21
C ARG A 267 -0.38 16.39 5.75
N SER A 268 -1.10 17.37 5.22
CA SER A 268 -1.02 18.77 5.66
C SER A 268 -1.47 18.96 7.11
N ALA A 269 -2.44 18.18 7.60
CA ALA A 269 -2.89 18.23 8.99
C ALA A 269 -1.85 17.71 10.01
N GLU A 270 -0.88 16.87 9.59
CA GLU A 270 0.21 16.42 10.45
C GLU A 270 1.22 17.53 10.71
N GLU A 271 1.46 18.40 9.75
CA GLU A 271 2.44 19.50 9.84
C GLU A 271 1.99 20.63 10.74
N SER A 272 0.73 21.03 10.68
CA SER A 272 0.17 22.07 11.55
C SER A 272 0.25 21.72 13.05
N ARG A 273 0.50 20.44 13.39
CA ARG A 273 0.70 19.97 14.78
C ARG A 273 2.16 19.93 15.21
N THR A 274 3.10 19.92 14.28
CA THR A 274 4.54 19.93 14.57
C THR A 274 5.04 21.36 14.89
N ASP A 275 4.40 22.36 14.32
CA ASP A 275 4.75 23.78 14.55
C ASP A 275 4.20 24.34 15.88
N LEU A 276 3.41 23.56 16.61
CA LEU A 276 2.80 23.93 17.91
C LEU A 276 3.52 23.30 19.13
N ARG A 277 4.76 22.82 18.95
CA ARG A 277 5.53 22.27 20.08
C ARG A 277 6.94 22.86 20.19
#